data_f2ea6e30bc078a2548c309e4d03b07c3
#
_entry.id   f2ea6e30bc078a2548c309e4d03b07c3
#
_cell.length_a   1.000
_cell.length_b   1.000
_cell.length_c   1.000
_cell.angle_alpha   90.00
_cell.angle_beta   90.00
_cell.angle_gamma   90.00
#
_symmetry.space_group_name_H-M   'P 1'
#
loop_
_entity.id
_entity.type
_entity.pdbx_description
1 polymer ?
#
loop_
_entity_poly.entity_id
_entity_poly.type
_entity_poly.pdbx_seq_one_letter_code
_entity_poly.pdbx_strand_id
1 'polypeptide(L)'
;MNTRPESEPAQLTYHKKLLDSIVEIDSGADFIQAFTVLIKRLAVSRLHFVGDFFDRGNRPDAILNLLMEQPVVDIQWGNHDVVWMGAAMGSGVCAATVVRNSLHYGNTEVLERGYGISLRPLTLFASNIYPNDEPIKAAEKAIEMIMFKLEGQLIRRNPDFKMESRLLIDKINFDKKCVTIDGKDYALKENVSFPTIQLDAPDRYILTDDEQKIIDELQTNFMESSQLKIHLDYLYQKGGVYTCHNGNLLFHACVPLNEDGSFKEITFGEKIYTGKNYFDYVDHRARRAYLKRHRADLDFMYFLWCGLLSPIAGREFHTFERAFLSDEEVQREPSDFYFDLINDEKICDAILEEFELDAKNGHIINGHVPVKVRKGESPIKANGKAFCIDGGFSRPYHKKTGISGYTLIFNSGGMRLLQHEKIADIKTALKENKDIESNSEIVSISSRRLTVGDTDHGKKDIHDEIIGLHKLLEAYQSGRLQPK
;
A
#
# COMPACT_ATOMS: atom_id res chain seq x y z
N MET A 1 31.64 4.82 5.13
CA MET A 1 32.38 4.16 6.23
C MET A 1 33.86 4.22 5.95
N ASN A 2 34.64 4.63 6.92
CA ASN A 2 36.08 4.70 6.78
C ASN A 2 36.64 3.27 6.89
N THR A 3 36.99 2.65 5.79
CA THR A 3 37.48 1.26 5.69
C THR A 3 38.99 1.16 5.89
N ARG A 4 39.62 2.18 6.48
CA ARG A 4 41.05 2.08 6.83
C ARG A 4 41.19 1.16 8.03
N PRO A 5 41.97 0.07 7.92
CA PRO A 5 42.33 -0.72 9.09
C PRO A 5 43.09 0.18 10.08
N GLU A 6 42.79 0.04 11.35
CA GLU A 6 43.53 0.74 12.38
C GLU A 6 45.00 0.32 12.32
N SER A 7 45.86 1.27 11.97
CA SER A 7 47.29 0.99 11.80
C SER A 7 48.14 1.38 13.01
N GLU A 8 47.50 2.02 14.02
CA GLU A 8 48.22 2.49 15.22
C GLU A 8 48.10 1.47 16.36
N PRO A 9 49.23 0.92 16.84
CA PRO A 9 49.23 -0.07 17.95
C PRO A 9 48.57 0.42 19.26
N ALA A 10 48.59 1.74 19.51
CA ALA A 10 47.96 2.32 20.67
C ALA A 10 46.42 2.25 20.62
N GLN A 11 45.82 2.46 19.43
CA GLN A 11 44.37 2.34 19.23
C GLN A 11 43.90 0.89 19.36
N LEU A 12 44.63 -0.05 18.79
CA LEU A 12 44.34 -1.49 18.96
C LEU A 12 44.37 -1.90 20.42
N THR A 13 45.37 -1.44 21.17
CA THR A 13 45.51 -1.71 22.62
C THR A 13 44.33 -1.10 23.40
N TYR A 14 43.92 0.12 23.06
CA TYR A 14 42.76 0.78 23.67
C TYR A 14 41.45 0.00 23.43
N HIS A 15 41.19 -0.35 22.18
CA HIS A 15 39.96 -1.09 21.85
C HIS A 15 39.93 -2.48 22.50
N LYS A 16 41.08 -3.16 22.57
CA LYS A 16 41.16 -4.43 23.29
C LYS A 16 40.80 -4.27 24.76
N LYS A 17 41.38 -3.30 25.45
CA LYS A 17 41.06 -3.02 26.87
C LYS A 17 39.60 -2.62 27.07
N LEU A 18 39.00 -1.89 26.12
CA LEU A 18 37.58 -1.57 26.13
C LEU A 18 36.71 -2.81 26.07
N LEU A 19 37.02 -3.73 25.16
CA LEU A 19 36.30 -5.00 25.01
C LEU A 19 36.50 -5.88 26.24
N ASP A 20 37.72 -5.96 26.78
CA ASP A 20 37.98 -6.69 28.01
C ASP A 20 37.14 -6.16 29.18
N SER A 21 37.02 -4.84 29.33
CA SER A 21 36.15 -4.19 30.34
C SER A 21 34.68 -4.52 30.15
N ILE A 22 34.17 -4.54 28.90
CA ILE A 22 32.78 -4.87 28.59
C ILE A 22 32.47 -6.32 28.99
N VAL A 23 33.44 -7.21 28.78
CA VAL A 23 33.33 -8.65 29.22
C VAL A 23 33.40 -8.74 30.74
N GLU A 24 34.31 -8.02 31.41
CA GLU A 24 34.44 -8.04 32.87
C GLU A 24 33.18 -7.60 33.63
N ILE A 25 32.44 -6.59 33.06
CA ILE A 25 31.18 -6.10 33.65
C ILE A 25 29.94 -6.85 33.18
N ASP A 26 30.11 -7.98 32.46
CA ASP A 26 29.04 -8.82 31.89
C ASP A 26 28.02 -8.07 30.98
N SER A 27 28.49 -7.04 30.30
CA SER A 27 27.66 -6.20 29.38
C SER A 27 27.83 -6.57 27.91
N GLY A 28 28.39 -7.72 27.60
CA GLY A 28 28.64 -8.16 26.22
C GLY A 28 27.38 -8.29 25.37
N ALA A 29 26.29 -8.80 25.94
CA ALA A 29 25.02 -8.95 25.24
C ALA A 29 24.40 -7.59 24.87
N ASP A 30 24.39 -6.64 25.81
CA ASP A 30 23.87 -5.28 25.60
C ASP A 30 24.68 -4.52 24.55
N PHE A 31 26.02 -4.71 24.57
CA PHE A 31 26.92 -4.12 23.59
C PHE A 31 26.65 -4.65 22.18
N ILE A 32 26.52 -5.97 22.01
CA ILE A 32 26.17 -6.59 20.73
C ILE A 32 24.82 -6.07 20.23
N GLN A 33 23.82 -5.99 21.10
CA GLN A 33 22.51 -5.47 20.76
C GLN A 33 22.59 -4.00 20.29
N ALA A 34 23.30 -3.15 21.02
CA ALA A 34 23.48 -1.74 20.68
C ALA A 34 24.17 -1.57 19.31
N PHE A 35 25.25 -2.35 19.04
CA PHE A 35 25.93 -2.33 17.75
C PHE A 35 25.06 -2.88 16.62
N THR A 36 24.28 -3.90 16.86
CA THR A 36 23.35 -4.44 15.86
C THR A 36 22.31 -3.38 15.45
N VAL A 37 21.76 -2.65 16.41
CA VAL A 37 20.83 -1.54 16.15
C VAL A 37 21.53 -0.41 15.38
N LEU A 38 22.74 -0.05 15.77
CA LEU A 38 23.52 0.99 15.09
C LEU A 38 23.85 0.61 13.65
N ILE A 39 24.31 -0.62 13.41
CA ILE A 39 24.63 -1.14 12.08
C ILE A 39 23.37 -1.10 11.19
N LYS A 40 22.22 -1.56 11.69
CA LYS A 40 20.96 -1.51 10.95
C LYS A 40 20.59 -0.06 10.56
N ARG A 41 20.70 0.88 11.48
CA ARG A 41 20.40 2.30 11.22
C ARG A 41 21.36 2.94 10.21
N LEU A 42 22.65 2.56 10.22
CA LEU A 42 23.64 3.09 9.29
C LEU A 42 23.62 2.39 7.91
N ALA A 43 23.18 1.13 7.85
CA ALA A 43 23.12 0.36 6.61
C ALA A 43 22.03 0.85 5.65
N VAL A 44 20.91 1.35 6.19
CA VAL A 44 19.76 1.83 5.42
C VAL A 44 19.57 3.31 5.68
N SER A 45 19.94 4.14 4.71
CA SER A 45 19.79 5.61 4.81
C SER A 45 18.34 6.05 4.63
N ARG A 46 17.57 5.36 3.78
CA ARG A 46 16.16 5.62 3.50
C ARG A 46 15.46 4.33 3.11
N LEU A 47 14.28 4.12 3.64
CA LEU A 47 13.43 2.97 3.39
C LEU A 47 12.17 3.42 2.66
N HIS A 48 11.87 2.81 1.50
CA HIS A 48 10.68 3.07 0.72
C HIS A 48 9.75 1.86 0.75
N PHE A 49 8.46 2.11 0.93
CA PHE A 49 7.41 1.10 0.85
C PHE A 49 6.43 1.47 -0.27
N VAL A 50 6.14 0.53 -1.15
CA VAL A 50 5.18 0.74 -2.25
C VAL A 50 3.74 0.33 -1.88
N GLY A 51 3.42 0.34 -0.58
CA GLY A 51 2.06 0.23 -0.05
C GLY A 51 1.61 -1.18 0.29
N ASP A 52 0.30 -1.26 0.56
CA ASP A 52 -0.43 -2.49 0.89
C ASP A 52 -0.02 -3.16 2.19
N PHE A 53 0.19 -2.36 3.25
CA PHE A 53 0.41 -2.90 4.61
C PHE A 53 -0.76 -3.75 5.09
N PHE A 54 -1.97 -3.37 4.69
CA PHE A 54 -3.22 -4.00 5.11
C PHE A 54 -3.71 -5.11 4.17
N ASP A 55 -2.91 -5.54 3.18
CA ASP A 55 -3.31 -6.61 2.26
C ASP A 55 -3.12 -8.00 2.87
N ARG A 56 -4.19 -8.59 3.40
CA ARG A 56 -4.30 -9.98 3.88
C ARG A 56 -3.29 -10.42 4.94
N GLY A 57 -2.40 -9.55 5.36
CA GLY A 57 -1.44 -9.81 6.43
C GLY A 57 -2.13 -9.80 7.80
N ASN A 58 -1.63 -10.61 8.75
CA ASN A 58 -2.26 -10.71 10.06
C ASN A 58 -1.81 -9.63 11.05
N ARG A 59 -0.70 -8.92 10.77
CA ARG A 59 -0.09 -8.00 11.73
C ARG A 59 0.43 -6.70 11.10
N PRO A 60 -0.41 -5.96 10.33
CA PRO A 60 -0.04 -4.63 9.84
C PRO A 60 0.30 -3.67 10.98
N ASP A 61 -0.37 -3.82 12.13
CA ASP A 61 -0.10 -3.07 13.35
C ASP A 61 1.36 -3.20 13.82
N ALA A 62 1.89 -4.42 13.84
CA ALA A 62 3.27 -4.66 14.22
C ALA A 62 4.28 -4.12 13.20
N ILE A 63 3.96 -4.22 11.90
CA ILE A 63 4.81 -3.68 10.83
C ILE A 63 4.90 -2.17 10.95
N LEU A 64 3.77 -1.47 11.09
CA LEU A 64 3.72 -0.02 11.21
C LEU A 64 4.44 0.46 12.48
N ASN A 65 4.28 -0.24 13.62
CA ASN A 65 5.02 0.08 14.84
C ASN A 65 6.55 -0.01 14.62
N LEU A 66 7.03 -1.05 13.93
CA LEU A 66 8.46 -1.19 13.62
C LEU A 66 8.95 -0.10 12.66
N LEU A 67 8.11 0.31 11.69
CA LEU A 67 8.46 1.39 10.77
C LEU A 67 8.55 2.76 11.45
N MET A 68 7.71 3.00 12.44
CA MET A 68 7.76 4.25 13.23
C MET A 68 9.07 4.40 14.01
N GLU A 69 9.81 3.32 14.24
CA GLU A 69 11.15 3.34 14.85
C GLU A 69 12.25 3.69 13.83
N GLN A 70 11.96 3.65 12.53
CA GLN A 70 12.95 3.98 11.49
C GLN A 70 13.03 5.50 11.29
N PRO A 71 14.25 6.06 11.19
CA PRO A 71 14.42 7.52 11.13
C PRO A 71 13.90 8.12 9.82
N VAL A 72 14.10 7.45 8.69
CA VAL A 72 13.72 7.96 7.37
C VAL A 72 12.96 6.90 6.60
N VAL A 73 11.66 7.12 6.45
CA VAL A 73 10.73 6.24 5.74
C VAL A 73 9.87 7.08 4.80
N ASP A 74 9.65 6.57 3.59
CA ASP A 74 8.64 7.05 2.64
C ASP A 74 7.69 5.91 2.29
N ILE A 75 6.42 6.22 2.18
CA ILE A 75 5.35 5.25 1.91
C ILE A 75 4.56 5.72 0.69
N GLN A 76 4.39 4.86 -0.30
CA GLN A 76 3.40 5.07 -1.36
C GLN A 76 2.14 4.31 -0.95
N TRP A 77 1.01 5.03 -0.78
CA TRP A 77 -0.22 4.40 -0.31
C TRP A 77 -0.73 3.35 -1.29
N GLY A 78 -0.98 2.15 -0.79
CA GLY A 78 -1.65 1.09 -1.53
C GLY A 78 -3.17 1.20 -1.44
N ASN A 79 -3.88 0.48 -2.32
CA ASN A 79 -5.34 0.50 -2.31
C ASN A 79 -5.90 -0.13 -1.02
N HIS A 80 -5.27 -1.16 -0.48
CA HIS A 80 -5.64 -1.68 0.84
C HIS A 80 -5.39 -0.68 1.96
N ASP A 81 -4.36 0.17 1.85
CA ASP A 81 -4.09 1.20 2.84
C ASP A 81 -5.16 2.30 2.80
N VAL A 82 -5.51 2.79 1.60
CA VAL A 82 -6.48 3.89 1.46
C VAL A 82 -7.90 3.51 1.90
N VAL A 83 -8.32 2.24 1.76
CA VAL A 83 -9.62 1.80 2.27
C VAL A 83 -9.64 1.77 3.80
N TRP A 84 -8.55 1.36 4.46
CA TRP A 84 -8.39 1.46 5.92
C TRP A 84 -8.33 2.92 6.39
N MET A 85 -7.60 3.78 5.67
CA MET A 85 -7.55 5.22 5.92
C MET A 85 -8.96 5.82 5.83
N GLY A 86 -9.74 5.46 4.78
CA GLY A 86 -11.13 5.88 4.63
C GLY A 86 -12.02 5.45 5.78
N ALA A 87 -11.90 4.20 6.23
CA ALA A 87 -12.64 3.66 7.37
C ALA A 87 -12.31 4.41 8.67
N ALA A 88 -11.01 4.66 8.93
CA ALA A 88 -10.54 5.39 10.11
C ALA A 88 -11.01 6.86 10.14
N MET A 89 -11.33 7.43 8.99
CA MET A 89 -11.89 8.78 8.87
C MET A 89 -13.42 8.84 8.94
N GLY A 90 -14.09 7.68 9.02
CA GLY A 90 -15.55 7.57 9.16
C GLY A 90 -16.30 7.29 7.85
N SER A 91 -15.64 6.79 6.80
CA SER A 91 -16.33 6.28 5.60
C SER A 91 -16.99 4.94 5.89
N GLY A 92 -18.33 4.88 5.89
CA GLY A 92 -19.07 3.65 6.17
C GLY A 92 -18.81 2.56 5.13
N VAL A 93 -18.74 2.91 3.84
CA VAL A 93 -18.46 1.94 2.79
C VAL A 93 -17.03 1.39 2.91
N CYS A 94 -16.04 2.21 3.26
CA CYS A 94 -14.68 1.75 3.53
C CYS A 94 -14.64 0.83 4.76
N ALA A 95 -15.33 1.17 5.84
CA ALA A 95 -15.43 0.34 7.04
C ALA A 95 -16.07 -1.04 6.73
N ALA A 96 -17.19 -1.05 6.00
CA ALA A 96 -17.83 -2.28 5.55
C ALA A 96 -16.90 -3.13 4.68
N THR A 97 -16.16 -2.49 3.77
CA THR A 97 -15.18 -3.17 2.87
C THR A 97 -14.03 -3.79 3.65
N VAL A 98 -13.46 -3.07 4.61
CA VAL A 98 -12.38 -3.59 5.46
C VAL A 98 -12.86 -4.80 6.25
N VAL A 99 -14.04 -4.72 6.88
CA VAL A 99 -14.62 -5.83 7.66
C VAL A 99 -14.92 -7.03 6.75
N ARG A 100 -15.54 -6.78 5.58
CA ARG A 100 -15.80 -7.83 4.58
C ARG A 100 -14.53 -8.54 4.15
N ASN A 101 -13.48 -7.79 3.82
CA ASN A 101 -12.21 -8.37 3.39
C ASN A 101 -11.56 -9.19 4.52
N SER A 102 -11.60 -8.70 5.76
CA SER A 102 -11.06 -9.41 6.92
C SER A 102 -11.78 -10.72 7.19
N LEU A 103 -13.11 -10.76 7.05
CA LEU A 103 -13.90 -11.99 7.18
C LEU A 103 -13.61 -12.96 6.02
N HIS A 104 -13.57 -12.45 4.79
CA HIS A 104 -13.32 -13.26 3.58
C HIS A 104 -11.96 -13.97 3.59
N TYR A 105 -10.91 -13.28 4.05
CA TYR A 105 -9.55 -13.83 4.09
C TYR A 105 -9.18 -14.45 5.44
N GLY A 106 -10.09 -14.45 6.42
CA GLY A 106 -9.89 -15.07 7.73
C GLY A 106 -8.83 -14.38 8.60
N ASN A 107 -8.68 -13.05 8.46
CA ASN A 107 -7.72 -12.26 9.24
C ASN A 107 -8.39 -11.27 10.19
N THR A 108 -9.52 -11.63 10.79
CA THR A 108 -10.28 -10.79 11.74
C THR A 108 -9.48 -10.38 12.99
N GLU A 109 -8.40 -11.11 13.31
CA GLU A 109 -7.50 -10.74 14.41
C GLU A 109 -6.88 -9.34 14.24
N VAL A 110 -6.73 -8.87 13.01
CA VAL A 110 -6.27 -7.50 12.73
C VAL A 110 -7.24 -6.49 13.29
N LEU A 111 -8.55 -6.69 13.07
CA LEU A 111 -9.60 -5.81 13.57
C LEU A 111 -9.66 -5.84 15.11
N GLU A 112 -9.83 -7.02 15.69
CA GLU A 112 -10.12 -7.16 17.11
C GLU A 112 -8.87 -6.96 17.98
N ARG A 113 -7.76 -7.68 17.70
CA ARG A 113 -6.52 -7.60 18.50
C ARG A 113 -5.63 -6.45 18.09
N GLY A 114 -5.54 -6.17 16.78
CA GLY A 114 -4.68 -5.11 16.27
C GLY A 114 -5.21 -3.72 16.60
N TYR A 115 -6.52 -3.53 16.42
CA TYR A 115 -7.11 -2.19 16.48
C TYR A 115 -8.32 -2.04 17.43
N GLY A 116 -8.73 -3.10 18.11
CA GLY A 116 -9.82 -3.07 19.09
C GLY A 116 -11.21 -2.90 18.46
N ILE A 117 -11.37 -3.22 17.17
CA ILE A 117 -12.63 -3.09 16.42
C ILE A 117 -13.45 -4.35 16.61
N SER A 118 -14.56 -4.27 17.34
CA SER A 118 -15.41 -5.42 17.67
C SER A 118 -16.33 -5.81 16.53
N LEU A 119 -16.36 -7.10 16.20
CA LEU A 119 -17.29 -7.68 15.21
C LEU A 119 -18.54 -8.28 15.86
N ARG A 120 -18.66 -8.23 17.20
CA ARG A 120 -19.76 -8.86 17.94
C ARG A 120 -21.17 -8.37 17.51
N PRO A 121 -21.43 -7.06 17.35
CA PRO A 121 -22.74 -6.58 16.90
C PRO A 121 -23.11 -7.11 15.52
N LEU A 122 -22.18 -7.08 14.58
CA LEU A 122 -22.36 -7.64 13.24
C LEU A 122 -22.66 -9.15 13.29
N THR A 123 -21.93 -9.91 14.11
CA THR A 123 -22.12 -11.36 14.22
C THR A 123 -23.50 -11.69 14.78
N LEU A 124 -23.98 -10.95 15.80
CA LEU A 124 -25.32 -11.13 16.35
C LEU A 124 -26.42 -10.79 15.34
N PHE A 125 -26.29 -9.67 14.64
CA PHE A 125 -27.21 -9.28 13.57
C PHE A 125 -27.26 -10.34 12.46
N ALA A 126 -26.09 -10.78 11.99
CA ALA A 126 -25.97 -11.77 10.92
C ALA A 126 -26.58 -13.13 11.30
N SER A 127 -26.41 -13.58 12.54
CA SER A 127 -27.00 -14.83 13.03
C SER A 127 -28.53 -14.82 13.03
N ASN A 128 -29.16 -13.64 13.20
CA ASN A 128 -30.60 -13.49 13.09
C ASN A 128 -31.09 -13.56 11.64
N ILE A 129 -30.31 -13.02 10.69
CA ILE A 129 -30.69 -12.94 9.28
C ILE A 129 -30.34 -14.21 8.52
N TYR A 130 -29.22 -14.86 8.88
CA TYR A 130 -28.72 -16.09 8.26
C TYR A 130 -28.57 -17.21 9.32
N PRO A 131 -29.67 -17.67 9.95
CA PRO A 131 -29.62 -18.59 11.11
C PRO A 131 -29.05 -19.98 10.79
N ASN A 132 -28.99 -20.34 9.52
CA ASN A 132 -28.50 -21.66 9.08
C ASN A 132 -27.03 -21.62 8.61
N ASP A 133 -26.38 -20.45 8.59
CA ASP A 133 -25.00 -20.30 8.17
C ASP A 133 -24.06 -20.35 9.39
N GLU A 134 -22.81 -20.77 9.14
CA GLU A 134 -21.72 -20.60 10.11
C GLU A 134 -21.56 -19.11 10.48
N PRO A 135 -21.30 -18.74 11.74
CA PRO A 135 -21.31 -17.35 12.20
C PRO A 135 -20.41 -16.39 11.41
N ILE A 136 -19.22 -16.84 11.02
CA ILE A 136 -18.30 -16.04 10.22
C ILE A 136 -18.85 -15.83 8.80
N LYS A 137 -19.43 -16.86 8.20
CA LYS A 137 -20.05 -16.78 6.88
C LYS A 137 -21.32 -15.93 6.87
N ALA A 138 -22.13 -16.03 7.92
CA ALA A 138 -23.28 -15.16 8.10
C ALA A 138 -22.86 -13.69 8.20
N ALA A 139 -21.82 -13.39 9.01
CA ALA A 139 -21.27 -12.05 9.16
C ALA A 139 -20.70 -11.50 7.83
N GLU A 140 -19.98 -12.34 7.06
CA GLU A 140 -19.47 -11.98 5.73
C GLU A 140 -20.61 -11.59 4.78
N LYS A 141 -21.67 -12.41 4.68
CA LYS A 141 -22.85 -12.13 3.86
C LYS A 141 -23.58 -10.84 4.28
N ALA A 142 -23.75 -10.63 5.58
CA ALA A 142 -24.43 -9.47 6.11
C ALA A 142 -23.68 -8.17 5.80
N ILE A 143 -22.37 -8.12 6.09
CA ILE A 143 -21.56 -6.92 5.83
C ILE A 143 -21.38 -6.69 4.33
N GLU A 144 -21.34 -7.73 3.51
CA GLU A 144 -21.26 -7.65 2.06
C GLU A 144 -22.48 -6.95 1.47
N MET A 145 -23.68 -7.24 1.96
CA MET A 145 -24.91 -6.54 1.56
C MET A 145 -24.90 -5.07 1.97
N ILE A 146 -24.50 -4.77 3.20
CA ILE A 146 -24.34 -3.39 3.69
C ILE A 146 -23.34 -2.63 2.78
N MET A 147 -22.21 -3.24 2.48
CA MET A 147 -21.18 -2.68 1.61
C MET A 147 -21.74 -2.34 0.22
N PHE A 148 -22.42 -3.27 -0.45
CA PHE A 148 -22.97 -3.02 -1.79
C PHE A 148 -24.07 -1.95 -1.80
N LYS A 149 -24.89 -1.88 -0.76
CA LYS A 149 -25.88 -0.80 -0.63
C LYS A 149 -25.20 0.57 -0.49
N LEU A 150 -24.21 0.69 0.38
CA LEU A 150 -23.45 1.92 0.58
C LEU A 150 -22.65 2.32 -0.68
N GLU A 151 -22.05 1.32 -1.37
CA GLU A 151 -21.38 1.51 -2.65
C GLU A 151 -22.31 2.10 -3.70
N GLY A 152 -23.51 1.50 -3.86
CA GLY A 152 -24.47 2.00 -4.83
C GLY A 152 -24.93 3.42 -4.54
N GLN A 153 -25.17 3.79 -3.26
CA GLN A 153 -25.44 5.16 -2.87
C GLN A 153 -24.28 6.10 -3.20
N LEU A 154 -23.04 5.66 -2.99
CA LEU A 154 -21.83 6.43 -3.29
C LEU A 154 -21.69 6.68 -4.80
N ILE A 155 -21.83 5.64 -5.62
CA ILE A 155 -21.68 5.71 -7.08
C ILE A 155 -22.71 6.69 -7.66
N ARG A 156 -23.98 6.59 -7.26
CA ARG A 156 -25.06 7.46 -7.76
C ARG A 156 -24.84 8.94 -7.48
N ARG A 157 -24.19 9.30 -6.35
CA ARG A 157 -23.90 10.70 -6.03
C ARG A 157 -22.57 11.20 -6.60
N ASN A 158 -21.73 10.31 -7.16
CA ASN A 158 -20.42 10.64 -7.73
C ASN A 158 -20.25 10.08 -9.16
N PRO A 159 -20.99 10.56 -10.17
CA PRO A 159 -20.94 10.03 -11.53
C PRO A 159 -19.56 10.20 -12.20
N ASP A 160 -18.74 11.15 -11.72
CA ASP A 160 -17.37 11.35 -12.21
C ASP A 160 -16.44 10.16 -11.92
N PHE A 161 -16.81 9.27 -10.98
CA PHE A 161 -16.02 8.08 -10.65
C PHE A 161 -16.09 7.00 -11.75
N LYS A 162 -17.10 7.06 -12.63
CA LYS A 162 -17.32 6.11 -13.73
C LYS A 162 -17.39 4.66 -13.26
N MET A 163 -18.17 4.40 -12.21
CA MET A 163 -18.31 3.10 -11.55
C MET A 163 -19.74 2.53 -11.70
N GLU A 164 -20.55 3.01 -12.63
CA GLU A 164 -21.96 2.63 -12.82
C GLU A 164 -22.13 1.14 -13.19
N SER A 165 -21.10 0.51 -13.77
CA SER A 165 -21.04 -0.94 -14.02
C SER A 165 -21.31 -1.77 -12.77
N ARG A 166 -20.93 -1.27 -11.58
CA ARG A 166 -21.06 -1.91 -10.29
C ARG A 166 -22.46 -1.77 -9.65
N LEU A 167 -23.37 -1.02 -10.26
CA LEU A 167 -24.76 -0.90 -9.82
C LEU A 167 -25.57 -2.14 -10.23
N LEU A 168 -25.41 -3.25 -9.48
CA LEU A 168 -25.98 -4.55 -9.83
C LEU A 168 -27.19 -4.96 -9.01
N ILE A 169 -27.41 -4.38 -7.81
CA ILE A 169 -28.58 -4.71 -6.96
C ILE A 169 -29.90 -4.44 -7.68
N ASP A 170 -30.00 -3.34 -8.43
CA ASP A 170 -31.21 -3.02 -9.20
C ASP A 170 -31.44 -3.96 -10.38
N LYS A 171 -30.38 -4.61 -10.86
CA LYS A 171 -30.40 -5.51 -12.01
C LYS A 171 -30.75 -6.96 -11.62
N ILE A 172 -30.98 -7.25 -10.32
CA ILE A 172 -31.38 -8.58 -9.84
C ILE A 172 -32.83 -8.84 -10.23
N ASN A 173 -33.03 -9.93 -10.97
CA ASN A 173 -34.34 -10.53 -11.21
C ASN A 173 -34.55 -11.71 -10.25
N PHE A 174 -35.36 -11.51 -9.23
CA PHE A 174 -35.58 -12.50 -8.17
C PHE A 174 -36.37 -13.72 -8.67
N ASP A 175 -37.31 -13.52 -9.60
CA ASP A 175 -38.14 -14.60 -10.15
C ASP A 175 -37.30 -15.54 -11.02
N LYS A 176 -36.44 -14.98 -11.88
CA LYS A 176 -35.54 -15.74 -12.75
C LYS A 176 -34.24 -16.16 -12.05
N LYS A 177 -33.95 -15.68 -10.86
CA LYS A 177 -32.68 -15.88 -10.15
C LYS A 177 -31.45 -15.54 -11.00
N CYS A 178 -31.46 -14.37 -11.62
CA CYS A 178 -30.38 -13.89 -12.46
C CYS A 178 -30.13 -12.40 -12.26
N VAL A 179 -28.98 -11.92 -12.77
CA VAL A 179 -28.63 -10.51 -12.86
C VAL A 179 -28.39 -10.18 -14.34
N THR A 180 -29.01 -9.12 -14.84
CA THR A 180 -28.83 -8.69 -16.23
C THR A 180 -27.66 -7.69 -16.31
N ILE A 181 -26.57 -8.07 -16.98
CA ILE A 181 -25.39 -7.22 -17.23
C ILE A 181 -25.23 -7.12 -18.75
N ASP A 182 -25.17 -5.89 -19.27
CA ASP A 182 -25.03 -5.57 -20.71
C ASP A 182 -26.00 -6.34 -21.62
N GLY A 183 -27.23 -6.53 -21.14
CA GLY A 183 -28.30 -7.20 -21.88
C GLY A 183 -28.24 -8.73 -21.85
N LYS A 184 -27.31 -9.33 -21.11
CA LYS A 184 -27.18 -10.78 -20.91
C LYS A 184 -27.56 -11.16 -19.48
N ASP A 185 -28.35 -12.22 -19.30
CA ASP A 185 -28.75 -12.75 -18.00
C ASP A 185 -27.69 -13.74 -17.47
N TYR A 186 -27.17 -13.47 -16.27
CA TYR A 186 -26.22 -14.33 -15.55
C TYR A 186 -26.88 -14.94 -14.32
N ALA A 187 -26.81 -16.25 -14.19
CA ALA A 187 -27.45 -16.98 -13.11
C ALA A 187 -26.78 -16.70 -11.75
N LEU A 188 -27.62 -16.51 -10.73
CA LEU A 188 -27.17 -16.47 -9.34
C LEU A 188 -26.67 -17.86 -8.91
N LYS A 189 -25.66 -17.90 -8.03
CA LYS A 189 -25.20 -19.13 -7.39
C LYS A 189 -26.32 -19.78 -6.58
N GLU A 190 -26.24 -21.09 -6.44
CA GLU A 190 -27.12 -21.80 -5.52
C GLU A 190 -26.96 -21.27 -4.07
N ASN A 191 -28.06 -21.24 -3.33
CA ASN A 191 -28.08 -20.79 -1.92
C ASN A 191 -27.72 -19.31 -1.66
N VAL A 192 -27.75 -18.46 -2.69
CA VAL A 192 -27.69 -17.02 -2.52
C VAL A 192 -29.07 -16.49 -2.11
N SER A 193 -29.10 -15.67 -1.07
CA SER A 193 -30.30 -14.97 -0.62
C SER A 193 -29.99 -13.53 -0.25
N PHE A 194 -30.98 -12.66 -0.40
CA PHE A 194 -30.84 -11.22 -0.17
C PHE A 194 -31.94 -10.75 0.82
N PRO A 195 -31.94 -11.26 2.06
CA PRO A 195 -33.05 -11.05 3.01
C PRO A 195 -33.24 -9.60 3.43
N THR A 196 -32.22 -8.75 3.27
CA THR A 196 -32.30 -7.33 3.66
C THR A 196 -32.59 -6.39 2.47
N ILE A 197 -32.74 -6.93 1.25
CA ILE A 197 -33.20 -6.13 0.12
C ILE A 197 -34.73 -5.95 0.23
N GLN A 198 -35.14 -4.69 0.35
CA GLN A 198 -36.54 -4.31 0.39
C GLN A 198 -37.09 -4.21 -1.03
N LEU A 199 -37.83 -5.23 -1.49
CA LEU A 199 -38.31 -5.32 -2.87
C LEU A 199 -39.32 -4.21 -3.23
N ASP A 200 -40.12 -3.80 -2.25
CA ASP A 200 -41.15 -2.76 -2.40
C ASP A 200 -40.60 -1.34 -2.17
N ALA A 201 -39.35 -1.20 -1.75
CA ALA A 201 -38.73 0.10 -1.57
C ALA A 201 -38.47 0.80 -2.91
N PRO A 202 -38.63 2.11 -2.97
CA PRO A 202 -38.33 2.90 -4.19
C PRO A 202 -36.84 2.85 -4.57
N ASP A 203 -35.99 2.47 -3.63
CA ASP A 203 -34.56 2.34 -3.80
C ASP A 203 -34.03 1.11 -3.05
N ARG A 204 -33.51 0.13 -3.78
CA ARG A 204 -32.98 -1.12 -3.23
C ARG A 204 -31.63 -0.95 -2.50
N TYR A 205 -31.01 0.20 -2.61
CA TYR A 205 -29.75 0.53 -1.93
C TYR A 205 -29.95 1.17 -0.55
N ILE A 206 -31.21 1.35 -0.09
CA ILE A 206 -31.49 1.85 1.25
C ILE A 206 -31.13 0.78 2.29
N LEU A 207 -30.37 1.18 3.31
CA LEU A 207 -30.10 0.34 4.46
C LEU A 207 -31.39 0.15 5.29
N THR A 208 -31.56 -1.02 5.89
CA THR A 208 -32.55 -1.20 6.95
C THR A 208 -32.06 -0.47 8.22
N ASP A 209 -32.98 -0.21 9.17
CA ASP A 209 -32.62 0.43 10.45
C ASP A 209 -31.54 -0.35 11.21
N ASP A 210 -31.57 -1.68 11.13
CA ASP A 210 -30.60 -2.53 11.81
C ASP A 210 -29.25 -2.52 11.07
N GLU A 211 -29.25 -2.53 9.74
CA GLU A 211 -28.01 -2.36 8.95
C GLU A 211 -27.36 -0.98 9.22
N GLN A 212 -28.19 0.08 9.35
CA GLN A 212 -27.69 1.41 9.68
C GLN A 212 -27.03 1.43 11.06
N LYS A 213 -27.65 0.81 12.09
CA LYS A 213 -27.03 0.72 13.43
C LYS A 213 -25.68 -0.01 13.39
N ILE A 214 -25.59 -1.11 12.64
CA ILE A 214 -24.34 -1.88 12.51
C ILE A 214 -23.24 -1.02 11.89
N ILE A 215 -23.55 -0.30 10.80
CA ILE A 215 -22.52 0.52 10.16
C ILE A 215 -22.13 1.74 10.98
N ASP A 216 -23.06 2.37 11.69
CA ASP A 216 -22.78 3.49 12.60
C ASP A 216 -21.85 3.06 13.75
N GLU A 217 -22.07 1.86 14.30
CA GLU A 217 -21.21 1.30 15.33
C GLU A 217 -19.83 0.95 14.81
N LEU A 218 -19.73 0.34 13.63
CA LEU A 218 -18.46 0.05 13.00
C LEU A 218 -17.67 1.34 12.70
N GLN A 219 -18.31 2.37 12.13
CA GLN A 219 -17.67 3.66 11.89
C GLN A 219 -17.13 4.27 13.19
N THR A 220 -17.92 4.22 14.27
CA THR A 220 -17.49 4.70 15.58
C THR A 220 -16.26 3.94 16.07
N ASN A 221 -16.28 2.60 15.99
CA ASN A 221 -15.16 1.77 16.43
C ASN A 221 -13.87 2.05 15.64
N PHE A 222 -13.96 2.25 14.30
CA PHE A 222 -12.83 2.63 13.49
C PHE A 222 -12.27 4.01 13.87
N MET A 223 -13.13 5.00 14.07
CA MET A 223 -12.73 6.37 14.42
C MET A 223 -12.17 6.50 15.85
N GLU A 224 -12.62 5.67 16.78
CA GLU A 224 -12.21 5.71 18.18
C GLU A 224 -10.99 4.84 18.48
N SER A 225 -10.56 3.98 17.55
CA SER A 225 -9.36 3.17 17.71
C SER A 225 -8.10 4.05 17.82
N SER A 226 -7.55 4.14 19.03
CA SER A 226 -6.36 4.97 19.29
C SER A 226 -5.13 4.50 18.52
N GLN A 227 -4.94 3.18 18.41
CA GLN A 227 -3.83 2.61 17.66
C GLN A 227 -3.96 2.88 16.15
N LEU A 228 -5.18 2.73 15.59
CA LEU A 228 -5.43 3.01 14.19
C LEU A 228 -5.21 4.50 13.88
N LYS A 229 -5.59 5.39 14.79
CA LYS A 229 -5.36 6.84 14.65
C LYS A 229 -3.86 7.17 14.57
N ILE A 230 -3.04 6.58 15.44
CA ILE A 230 -1.58 6.75 15.40
C ILE A 230 -1.00 6.30 14.05
N HIS A 231 -1.43 5.14 13.56
CA HIS A 231 -0.98 4.63 12.27
C HIS A 231 -1.49 5.46 11.09
N LEU A 232 -2.73 5.96 11.15
CA LEU A 232 -3.30 6.86 10.15
C LEU A 232 -2.47 8.16 10.06
N ASP A 233 -2.17 8.79 11.20
CA ASP A 233 -1.36 10.00 11.27
C ASP A 233 0.04 9.75 10.66
N TYR A 234 0.65 8.60 10.96
CA TYR A 234 1.94 8.19 10.39
C TYR A 234 1.89 7.99 8.88
N LEU A 235 0.84 7.30 8.36
CA LEU A 235 0.65 7.09 6.92
C LEU A 235 0.49 8.42 6.17
N TYR A 236 -0.22 9.40 6.75
CA TYR A 236 -0.33 10.74 6.16
C TYR A 236 0.95 11.57 6.28
N GLN A 237 1.70 11.41 7.37
CA GLN A 237 2.96 12.13 7.57
C GLN A 237 4.09 11.63 6.67
N LYS A 238 4.19 10.31 6.47
CA LYS A 238 5.29 9.65 5.75
C LYS A 238 4.90 9.19 4.35
N GLY A 239 3.62 9.22 4.02
CA GLY A 239 3.11 8.66 2.77
C GLY A 239 2.59 9.71 1.79
N GLY A 240 2.35 9.23 0.57
CA GLY A 240 1.76 9.95 -0.55
C GLY A 240 1.39 8.98 -1.66
N VAL A 241 0.84 9.51 -2.75
CA VAL A 241 0.47 8.71 -3.92
C VAL A 241 1.71 8.29 -4.71
N TYR A 242 2.73 9.12 -4.73
CA TYR A 242 4.02 8.84 -5.39
C TYR A 242 5.17 9.57 -4.70
N THR A 243 6.37 9.17 -5.06
CA THR A 243 7.62 9.86 -4.66
C THR A 243 8.64 9.77 -5.80
N CYS A 244 9.30 10.91 -6.09
CA CYS A 244 10.51 10.94 -6.92
C CYS A 244 11.72 10.98 -5.99
N HIS A 245 12.64 10.01 -6.10
CA HIS A 245 13.84 9.97 -5.26
C HIS A 245 15.04 9.39 -6.00
N ASN A 246 16.15 10.12 -5.99
CA ASN A 246 17.41 9.74 -6.69
C ASN A 246 17.19 9.35 -8.16
N GLY A 247 16.33 10.09 -8.86
CA GLY A 247 16.00 9.83 -10.27
C GLY A 247 15.00 8.69 -10.47
N ASN A 248 14.47 8.08 -9.43
CA ASN A 248 13.49 7.00 -9.53
C ASN A 248 12.09 7.50 -9.17
N LEU A 249 11.08 6.99 -9.89
CA LEU A 249 9.67 7.22 -9.63
C LEU A 249 9.10 6.01 -8.89
N LEU A 250 8.53 6.24 -7.71
CA LEU A 250 7.89 5.21 -6.91
C LEU A 250 6.41 5.53 -6.74
N PHE A 251 5.53 4.56 -7.00
CA PHE A 251 4.09 4.63 -6.77
C PHE A 251 3.54 3.22 -6.52
N HIS A 252 2.26 3.11 -6.13
CA HIS A 252 1.72 1.80 -5.77
C HIS A 252 1.31 0.97 -7.00
N ALA A 253 0.35 1.44 -7.82
CA ALA A 253 -0.26 0.59 -8.85
C ALA A 253 0.07 1.00 -10.29
N CYS A 254 -0.48 2.07 -10.81
CA CYS A 254 -0.37 2.41 -12.23
C CYS A 254 -0.43 3.91 -12.52
N VAL A 255 0.11 4.31 -13.66
CA VAL A 255 -0.18 5.59 -14.31
C VAL A 255 -1.27 5.33 -15.34
N PRO A 256 -2.49 5.90 -15.21
CA PRO A 256 -3.57 5.59 -16.15
C PRO A 256 -3.23 5.92 -17.60
N LEU A 257 -3.31 4.91 -18.48
CA LEU A 257 -2.99 5.00 -19.89
C LEU A 257 -4.17 4.60 -20.78
N ASN A 258 -4.22 5.14 -22.00
CA ASN A 258 -5.02 4.65 -23.10
C ASN A 258 -4.32 3.45 -23.77
N GLU A 259 -5.03 2.75 -24.65
CA GLU A 259 -4.53 1.58 -25.39
C GLU A 259 -3.30 1.92 -26.27
N ASP A 260 -3.23 3.14 -26.77
CA ASP A 260 -2.12 3.65 -27.58
C ASP A 260 -0.89 4.11 -26.75
N GLY A 261 -0.97 4.01 -25.42
CA GLY A 261 0.08 4.43 -24.49
C GLY A 261 0.08 5.91 -24.14
N SER A 262 -0.85 6.71 -24.66
CA SER A 262 -1.03 8.10 -24.23
C SER A 262 -1.62 8.18 -22.82
N PHE A 263 -1.33 9.27 -22.09
CA PHE A 263 -1.89 9.48 -20.75
C PHE A 263 -3.40 9.69 -20.83
N LYS A 264 -4.12 8.95 -19.99
CA LYS A 264 -5.59 9.02 -19.94
C LYS A 264 -6.04 10.34 -19.33
N GLU A 265 -6.96 11.01 -20.00
CA GLU A 265 -7.65 12.20 -19.49
C GLU A 265 -8.76 11.78 -18.52
N ILE A 266 -8.71 12.28 -17.29
CA ILE A 266 -9.66 11.96 -16.22
C ILE A 266 -10.33 13.25 -15.76
N THR A 267 -11.66 13.29 -15.83
CA THR A 267 -12.46 14.47 -15.54
C THR A 267 -13.09 14.38 -14.15
N PHE A 268 -12.91 15.41 -13.34
CA PHE A 268 -13.65 15.63 -12.10
C PHE A 268 -14.28 17.04 -12.11
N GLY A 269 -15.61 17.09 -12.15
CA GLY A 269 -16.34 18.32 -12.38
C GLY A 269 -16.00 18.92 -13.75
N GLU A 270 -15.53 20.15 -13.78
CA GLU A 270 -15.13 20.86 -15.02
C GLU A 270 -13.63 20.73 -15.36
N LYS A 271 -12.85 20.03 -14.54
CA LYS A 271 -11.39 19.95 -14.70
C LYS A 271 -10.96 18.59 -15.23
N ILE A 272 -10.00 18.64 -16.13
CA ILE A 272 -9.33 17.48 -16.71
C ILE A 272 -7.94 17.35 -16.09
N TYR A 273 -7.59 16.14 -15.71
CA TYR A 273 -6.31 15.77 -15.11
C TYR A 273 -5.68 14.62 -15.90
N THR A 274 -4.35 14.62 -16.00
CA THR A 274 -3.61 13.59 -16.72
C THR A 274 -2.20 13.45 -16.10
N GLY A 275 -1.57 12.31 -16.24
CA GLY A 275 -0.20 12.05 -15.82
C GLY A 275 0.10 12.49 -14.39
N LYS A 276 1.21 13.22 -14.18
CA LYS A 276 1.64 13.75 -12.87
C LYS A 276 0.58 14.64 -12.22
N ASN A 277 -0.07 15.47 -13.01
CA ASN A 277 -1.12 16.39 -12.53
C ASN A 277 -2.29 15.64 -11.88
N TYR A 278 -2.61 14.45 -12.40
CA TYR A 278 -3.61 13.58 -11.81
C TYR A 278 -3.16 13.00 -10.47
N PHE A 279 -1.91 12.57 -10.36
CA PHE A 279 -1.33 12.10 -9.09
C PHE A 279 -1.33 13.18 -8.01
N ASP A 280 -0.95 14.41 -8.38
CA ASP A 280 -0.98 15.58 -7.48
C ASP A 280 -2.41 15.89 -7.01
N TYR A 281 -3.41 15.82 -7.90
CA TYR A 281 -4.82 15.97 -7.54
C TYR A 281 -5.29 14.89 -6.56
N VAL A 282 -4.93 13.64 -6.82
CA VAL A 282 -5.30 12.49 -5.96
C VAL A 282 -4.70 12.65 -4.56
N ASP A 283 -3.40 12.97 -4.46
CA ASP A 283 -2.72 13.19 -3.19
C ASP A 283 -3.38 14.34 -2.40
N HIS A 284 -3.61 15.46 -3.08
CA HIS A 284 -4.27 16.62 -2.47
C HIS A 284 -5.68 16.26 -1.95
N ARG A 285 -6.46 15.51 -2.72
CA ARG A 285 -7.83 15.14 -2.34
C ARG A 285 -7.86 14.14 -1.19
N ALA A 286 -6.95 13.15 -1.19
CA ALA A 286 -6.79 12.22 -0.07
C ALA A 286 -6.39 12.94 1.23
N ARG A 287 -5.47 13.92 1.16
CA ARG A 287 -5.10 14.75 2.32
C ARG A 287 -6.25 15.63 2.80
N ARG A 288 -7.06 16.14 1.89
CA ARG A 288 -8.26 16.91 2.23
C ARG A 288 -9.30 16.05 2.94
N ALA A 289 -9.45 14.76 2.54
CA ALA A 289 -10.28 13.79 3.27
C ALA A 289 -9.83 13.66 4.73
N TYR A 290 -8.54 13.55 4.98
CA TYR A 290 -7.98 13.49 6.34
C TYR A 290 -8.25 14.76 7.16
N LEU A 291 -8.03 15.93 6.56
CA LEU A 291 -8.11 17.20 7.27
C LEU A 291 -9.55 17.68 7.50
N LYS A 292 -10.46 17.44 6.53
CA LYS A 292 -11.79 18.03 6.48
C LYS A 292 -12.92 17.02 6.69
N ARG A 293 -12.71 15.76 6.36
CA ARG A 293 -13.69 14.65 6.46
C ARG A 293 -15.01 14.95 5.75
N HIS A 294 -14.99 15.76 4.68
CA HIS A 294 -16.19 15.98 3.88
C HIS A 294 -16.58 14.69 3.16
N ARG A 295 -17.90 14.45 3.09
CA ARG A 295 -18.45 13.23 2.48
C ARG A 295 -17.90 12.96 1.08
N ALA A 296 -17.82 13.97 0.21
CA ALA A 296 -17.30 13.81 -1.16
C ALA A 296 -15.81 13.36 -1.19
N ASP A 297 -15.02 13.72 -0.19
CA ASP A 297 -13.63 13.30 -0.10
C ASP A 297 -13.49 11.92 0.53
N LEU A 298 -14.37 11.57 1.49
CA LEU A 298 -14.46 10.21 2.02
C LEU A 298 -14.94 9.21 0.95
N ASP A 299 -15.90 9.62 0.11
CA ASP A 299 -16.32 8.84 -1.06
C ASP A 299 -15.16 8.63 -2.04
N PHE A 300 -14.28 9.63 -2.19
CA PHE A 300 -13.11 9.52 -3.04
C PHE A 300 -12.10 8.49 -2.52
N MET A 301 -11.97 8.30 -1.21
CA MET A 301 -11.13 7.22 -0.65
C MET A 301 -11.63 5.85 -1.09
N TYR A 302 -12.94 5.65 -1.21
CA TYR A 302 -13.49 4.41 -1.75
C TYR A 302 -13.23 4.25 -3.25
N PHE A 303 -13.34 5.33 -4.02
CA PHE A 303 -12.92 5.33 -5.43
C PHE A 303 -11.45 4.93 -5.58
N LEU A 304 -10.57 5.44 -4.72
CA LEU A 304 -9.15 5.08 -4.75
C LEU A 304 -8.91 3.59 -4.46
N TRP A 305 -9.76 2.97 -3.64
CA TRP A 305 -9.70 1.55 -3.33
C TRP A 305 -9.93 0.65 -4.55
N CYS A 306 -10.94 0.94 -5.38
CA CYS A 306 -11.44 -0.04 -6.35
C CYS A 306 -11.88 0.55 -7.72
N GLY A 307 -11.64 1.83 -7.97
CA GLY A 307 -11.97 2.47 -9.25
C GLY A 307 -10.97 2.13 -10.35
N LEU A 308 -11.44 1.82 -11.55
CA LEU A 308 -10.59 1.57 -12.72
C LEU A 308 -9.67 2.76 -13.04
N LEU A 309 -10.17 3.98 -12.84
CA LEU A 309 -9.42 5.22 -13.09
C LEU A 309 -8.51 5.62 -11.91
N SER A 310 -8.49 4.86 -10.82
CA SER A 310 -7.63 5.16 -9.68
C SER A 310 -6.17 4.80 -9.96
N PRO A 311 -5.20 5.71 -9.75
CA PRO A 311 -3.78 5.40 -9.92
C PRO A 311 -3.24 4.46 -8.82
N ILE A 312 -4.04 4.24 -7.77
CA ILE A 312 -3.71 3.36 -6.64
C ILE A 312 -4.30 1.95 -6.83
N ALA A 313 -5.36 1.78 -7.63
CA ALA A 313 -5.98 0.50 -7.96
C ALA A 313 -5.81 0.09 -9.43
N GLY A 314 -6.21 0.96 -10.37
CA GLY A 314 -6.14 0.69 -11.81
C GLY A 314 -6.89 -0.56 -12.26
N ARG A 315 -7.88 -1.00 -11.47
CA ARG A 315 -8.72 -2.17 -11.72
C ARG A 315 -10.13 -1.94 -11.24
N GLU A 316 -11.07 -2.49 -11.98
CA GLU A 316 -12.46 -2.59 -11.53
C GLU A 316 -12.65 -3.93 -10.82
N PHE A 317 -12.93 -3.90 -9.51
CA PHE A 317 -13.14 -5.13 -8.75
C PHE A 317 -14.56 -5.65 -8.95
N HIS A 318 -14.71 -6.84 -9.50
CA HIS A 318 -15.98 -7.54 -9.69
C HIS A 318 -16.37 -8.34 -8.44
N THR A 319 -16.49 -7.63 -7.31
CA THR A 319 -16.75 -8.25 -6.00
C THR A 319 -18.14 -8.86 -5.94
N PHE A 320 -19.18 -8.17 -6.48
CA PHE A 320 -20.54 -8.65 -6.53
C PHE A 320 -20.65 -9.89 -7.41
N GLU A 321 -20.06 -9.86 -8.60
CA GLU A 321 -20.09 -10.96 -9.56
C GLU A 321 -19.41 -12.21 -8.98
N ARG A 322 -18.26 -12.03 -8.32
CA ARG A 322 -17.56 -13.12 -7.65
C ARG A 322 -18.32 -13.67 -6.45
N ALA A 323 -19.04 -12.85 -5.71
CA ALA A 323 -19.83 -13.29 -4.58
C ALA A 323 -21.08 -14.08 -5.03
N PHE A 324 -21.80 -13.59 -6.03
CA PHE A 324 -23.17 -14.00 -6.29
C PHE A 324 -23.40 -14.69 -7.64
N LEU A 325 -22.56 -14.51 -8.67
CA LEU A 325 -22.78 -15.07 -10.00
C LEU A 325 -21.95 -16.34 -10.25
N SER A 326 -22.53 -17.28 -10.98
CA SER A 326 -21.91 -18.58 -11.28
C SER A 326 -20.92 -18.53 -12.43
N ASP A 327 -21.09 -17.59 -13.36
CA ASP A 327 -20.32 -17.51 -14.59
C ASP A 327 -18.94 -16.85 -14.35
N GLU A 328 -17.86 -17.57 -14.70
CA GLU A 328 -16.48 -17.08 -14.52
C GLU A 328 -16.12 -15.94 -15.49
N GLU A 329 -16.82 -15.83 -16.62
CA GLU A 329 -16.55 -14.78 -17.61
C GLU A 329 -16.82 -13.40 -17.02
N VAL A 330 -17.98 -13.24 -16.34
CA VAL A 330 -18.39 -11.97 -15.73
C VAL A 330 -17.55 -11.60 -14.48
N GLN A 331 -16.81 -12.55 -13.93
CA GLN A 331 -15.92 -12.34 -12.79
C GLN A 331 -14.53 -11.81 -13.18
N ARG A 332 -14.23 -11.68 -14.49
CA ARG A 332 -12.97 -11.11 -14.95
C ARG A 332 -12.97 -9.60 -14.72
N GLU A 333 -11.91 -9.12 -14.09
CA GLU A 333 -11.76 -7.70 -13.73
C GLU A 333 -11.02 -6.95 -14.83
N PRO A 334 -11.61 -5.90 -15.40
CA PRO A 334 -10.89 -4.98 -16.27
C PRO A 334 -9.73 -4.32 -15.52
N SER A 335 -8.64 -4.08 -16.24
CA SER A 335 -7.46 -3.39 -15.73
C SER A 335 -7.05 -2.27 -16.67
N ASP A 336 -6.35 -1.27 -16.13
CA ASP A 336 -5.78 -0.19 -16.93
C ASP A 336 -4.71 -0.74 -17.90
N PHE A 337 -4.58 -0.13 -19.08
CA PHE A 337 -3.62 -0.53 -20.10
C PHE A 337 -2.15 -0.41 -19.64
N TYR A 338 -1.88 0.34 -18.59
CA TYR A 338 -0.56 0.40 -17.95
C TYR A 338 0.02 -0.98 -17.69
N PHE A 339 -0.78 -1.92 -17.16
CA PHE A 339 -0.31 -3.26 -16.79
C PHE A 339 0.16 -4.10 -17.98
N ASP A 340 -0.35 -3.83 -19.16
CA ASP A 340 0.04 -4.49 -20.41
C ASP A 340 1.22 -3.76 -21.07
N LEU A 341 1.25 -2.42 -21.00
CA LEU A 341 2.19 -1.56 -21.70
C LEU A 341 3.51 -1.32 -20.97
N ILE A 342 3.59 -1.56 -19.67
CA ILE A 342 4.78 -1.24 -18.83
C ILE A 342 6.06 -2.02 -19.25
N ASN A 343 5.94 -3.03 -20.11
CA ASN A 343 7.09 -3.72 -20.67
C ASN A 343 7.75 -2.99 -21.86
N ASP A 344 7.14 -1.93 -22.38
CA ASP A 344 7.71 -1.09 -23.43
C ASP A 344 8.58 0.02 -22.81
N GLU A 345 9.85 0.07 -23.20
CA GLU A 345 10.79 1.11 -22.73
C GLU A 345 10.33 2.53 -23.07
N LYS A 346 9.69 2.73 -24.24
CA LYS A 346 9.19 4.05 -24.64
C LYS A 346 8.09 4.56 -23.73
N ILE A 347 7.22 3.65 -23.25
CA ILE A 347 6.18 3.99 -22.28
C ILE A 347 6.82 4.35 -20.93
N CYS A 348 7.81 3.59 -20.48
CA CYS A 348 8.57 3.93 -19.28
C CYS A 348 9.27 5.30 -19.40
N ASP A 349 9.89 5.58 -20.53
CA ASP A 349 10.57 6.84 -20.78
C ASP A 349 9.58 8.00 -20.76
N ALA A 350 8.43 7.88 -21.44
CA ALA A 350 7.37 8.89 -21.43
C ALA A 350 6.80 9.15 -20.02
N ILE A 351 6.64 8.10 -19.20
CA ILE A 351 6.19 8.25 -17.81
C ILE A 351 7.26 8.98 -16.98
N LEU A 352 8.54 8.63 -17.11
CA LEU A 352 9.61 9.30 -16.37
C LEU A 352 9.70 10.79 -16.74
N GLU A 353 9.62 11.12 -18.03
CA GLU A 353 9.61 12.51 -18.52
C GLU A 353 8.40 13.31 -17.99
N GLU A 354 7.21 12.71 -17.96
CA GLU A 354 6.01 13.31 -17.39
C GLU A 354 6.18 13.68 -15.91
N PHE A 355 6.95 12.87 -15.15
CA PHE A 355 7.28 13.15 -13.76
C PHE A 355 8.58 13.97 -13.59
N GLU A 356 9.06 14.61 -14.65
CA GLU A 356 10.25 15.49 -14.66
C GLU A 356 11.55 14.76 -14.29
N LEU A 357 11.64 13.46 -14.59
CA LEU A 357 12.80 12.62 -14.34
C LEU A 357 13.60 12.36 -15.62
N ASP A 358 14.90 12.07 -15.47
CA ASP A 358 15.75 11.67 -16.58
C ASP A 358 15.38 10.25 -17.06
N ALA A 359 14.72 10.17 -18.21
CA ALA A 359 14.33 8.90 -18.81
C ALA A 359 15.50 7.95 -19.06
N LYS A 360 16.70 8.47 -19.32
CA LYS A 360 17.87 7.64 -19.60
C LYS A 360 18.34 6.84 -18.39
N ASN A 361 18.37 7.45 -17.22
CA ASN A 361 18.94 6.90 -15.99
C ASN A 361 17.89 6.61 -14.91
N GLY A 362 16.66 7.07 -15.08
CA GLY A 362 15.57 6.88 -14.15
C GLY A 362 14.94 5.50 -14.26
N HIS A 363 14.27 5.10 -13.18
CA HIS A 363 13.54 3.84 -13.12
C HIS A 363 12.15 4.06 -12.49
N ILE A 364 11.22 3.19 -12.87
CA ILE A 364 9.88 3.10 -12.26
C ILE A 364 9.88 1.94 -11.28
N ILE A 365 9.36 2.16 -10.08
CA ILE A 365 9.27 1.13 -9.04
C ILE A 365 7.82 1.11 -8.53
N ASN A 366 7.14 -0.01 -8.70
CA ASN A 366 5.76 -0.18 -8.27
C ASN A 366 5.49 -1.54 -7.61
N GLY A 367 4.26 -1.72 -7.10
CA GLY A 367 3.77 -2.94 -6.46
C GLY A 367 2.42 -3.38 -7.02
N HIS A 368 1.43 -3.61 -6.13
CA HIS A 368 0.01 -3.87 -6.37
C HIS A 368 -0.33 -5.23 -7.02
N VAL A 369 0.39 -5.65 -8.06
CA VAL A 369 0.12 -6.93 -8.74
C VAL A 369 1.24 -7.90 -8.41
N PRO A 370 1.00 -8.88 -7.52
CA PRO A 370 2.03 -9.83 -7.14
C PRO A 370 2.57 -10.62 -8.33
N VAL A 371 3.89 -10.60 -8.47
CA VAL A 371 4.62 -11.31 -9.54
C VAL A 371 4.46 -12.82 -9.38
N LYS A 372 3.91 -13.49 -10.39
CA LYS A 372 3.67 -14.94 -10.39
C LYS A 372 4.89 -15.69 -10.91
N VAL A 373 5.94 -15.78 -10.11
CA VAL A 373 7.20 -16.46 -10.48
C VAL A 373 6.95 -17.88 -10.98
N ARG A 374 6.00 -18.61 -10.38
CA ARG A 374 5.61 -19.96 -10.84
C ARG A 374 5.07 -20.00 -12.25
N LYS A 375 4.59 -18.87 -12.79
CA LYS A 375 4.12 -18.74 -14.18
C LYS A 375 5.19 -18.13 -15.09
N GLY A 376 6.41 -17.95 -14.60
CA GLY A 376 7.51 -17.36 -15.36
C GLY A 376 7.47 -15.83 -15.47
N GLU A 377 6.63 -15.14 -14.67
CA GLU A 377 6.62 -13.68 -14.66
C GLU A 377 7.90 -13.14 -13.99
N SER A 378 8.46 -12.08 -14.58
CA SER A 378 9.64 -11.38 -14.05
C SER A 378 9.22 -10.09 -13.33
N PRO A 379 9.83 -9.75 -12.18
CA PRO A 379 9.69 -8.45 -11.53
C PRO A 379 10.37 -7.32 -12.33
N ILE A 380 11.31 -7.66 -13.21
CA ILE A 380 12.05 -6.72 -14.06
C ILE A 380 11.26 -6.55 -15.37
N LYS A 381 10.90 -5.31 -15.68
CA LYS A 381 10.12 -4.92 -16.85
C LYS A 381 10.92 -3.97 -17.73
N ALA A 382 10.56 -3.88 -19.02
CA ALA A 382 11.17 -2.94 -19.97
C ALA A 382 12.71 -2.92 -19.89
N ASN A 383 13.35 -4.10 -19.95
CA ASN A 383 14.81 -4.26 -19.89
C ASN A 383 15.48 -3.55 -18.69
N GLY A 384 14.79 -3.50 -17.53
CA GLY A 384 15.30 -2.86 -16.30
C GLY A 384 14.88 -1.41 -16.12
N LYS A 385 14.02 -0.85 -16.96
CA LYS A 385 13.44 0.49 -16.77
C LYS A 385 12.38 0.52 -15.68
N ALA A 386 11.66 -0.60 -15.47
CA ALA A 386 10.64 -0.70 -14.44
C ALA A 386 10.78 -1.98 -13.61
N PHE A 387 10.44 -1.87 -12.32
CA PHE A 387 10.51 -2.94 -11.35
C PHE A 387 9.18 -3.06 -10.61
N CYS A 388 8.53 -4.23 -10.73
CA CYS A 388 7.39 -4.58 -9.89
C CYS A 388 7.90 -5.39 -8.69
N ILE A 389 7.96 -4.77 -7.51
CA ILE A 389 8.54 -5.39 -6.31
C ILE A 389 7.51 -6.08 -5.41
N ASP A 390 6.28 -6.24 -5.86
CA ASP A 390 5.26 -7.01 -5.14
C ASP A 390 5.44 -8.51 -5.39
N GLY A 391 5.84 -9.22 -4.38
CA GLY A 391 5.96 -10.67 -4.39
C GLY A 391 4.90 -11.37 -3.53
N GLY A 392 3.99 -10.61 -2.93
CA GLY A 392 2.97 -11.14 -2.03
C GLY A 392 3.58 -11.66 -0.72
N PHE A 393 4.09 -10.77 0.13
CA PHE A 393 4.69 -11.13 1.43
C PHE A 393 3.74 -11.89 2.35
N SER A 394 2.43 -11.65 2.27
CA SER A 394 1.47 -12.32 3.12
C SER A 394 1.25 -13.79 2.71
N ARG A 395 1.10 -14.66 3.71
CA ARG A 395 0.97 -16.13 3.50
C ARG A 395 -0.06 -16.56 2.45
N PRO A 396 -1.24 -15.92 2.32
CA PRO A 396 -2.22 -16.30 1.30
C PRO A 396 -1.70 -16.25 -0.14
N TYR A 397 -0.71 -15.40 -0.42
CA TYR A 397 -0.11 -15.28 -1.76
C TYR A 397 0.92 -16.35 -2.07
N HIS A 398 1.61 -16.92 -1.08
CA HIS A 398 2.74 -17.84 -1.27
C HIS A 398 2.42 -19.05 -2.17
N LYS A 399 1.15 -19.52 -2.17
CA LYS A 399 0.73 -20.61 -3.05
C LYS A 399 0.70 -20.18 -4.52
N LYS A 400 0.39 -18.91 -4.80
CA LYS A 400 0.24 -18.35 -6.15
C LYS A 400 1.57 -17.82 -6.69
N THR A 401 2.32 -17.08 -5.89
CA THR A 401 3.58 -16.42 -6.29
C THR A 401 4.76 -17.39 -6.29
N GLY A 402 4.86 -18.24 -5.30
CA GLY A 402 5.98 -19.19 -5.13
C GLY A 402 7.14 -18.65 -4.29
N ILE A 403 7.14 -17.36 -3.97
CA ILE A 403 8.15 -16.66 -3.18
C ILE A 403 7.51 -15.92 -2.02
N SER A 404 8.33 -15.26 -1.18
CA SER A 404 7.86 -14.44 -0.06
C SER A 404 7.93 -12.94 -0.32
N GLY A 405 8.45 -12.48 -1.45
CA GLY A 405 8.49 -11.07 -1.81
C GLY A 405 9.82 -10.62 -2.39
N TYR A 406 9.92 -9.31 -2.67
CA TYR A 406 11.12 -8.69 -3.22
C TYR A 406 11.57 -7.50 -2.37
N THR A 407 12.89 -7.24 -2.38
CA THR A 407 13.49 -5.99 -1.90
C THR A 407 14.43 -5.46 -2.97
N LEU A 408 14.21 -4.22 -3.41
CA LEU A 408 15.12 -3.53 -4.32
C LEU A 408 16.07 -2.66 -3.49
N ILE A 409 17.37 -2.86 -3.66
CA ILE A 409 18.42 -2.10 -2.97
C ILE A 409 19.09 -1.18 -3.98
N PHE A 410 19.04 0.13 -3.72
CA PHE A 410 19.79 1.15 -4.44
C PHE A 410 21.03 1.53 -3.64
N ASN A 411 22.21 1.52 -4.27
CA ASN A 411 23.46 1.91 -3.65
C ASN A 411 24.41 2.61 -4.65
N SER A 412 25.61 2.96 -4.21
CA SER A 412 26.59 3.67 -5.03
C SER A 412 27.04 2.93 -6.31
N GLY A 413 26.79 1.64 -6.42
CA GLY A 413 27.14 0.82 -7.59
C GLY A 413 25.98 0.57 -8.54
N GLY A 414 24.75 0.96 -8.14
CA GLY A 414 23.54 0.71 -8.92
C GLY A 414 22.43 0.06 -8.10
N MET A 415 21.65 -0.81 -8.76
CA MET A 415 20.51 -1.49 -8.13
C MET A 415 20.70 -3.00 -8.07
N ARG A 416 20.24 -3.58 -6.99
CA ARG A 416 20.21 -5.01 -6.75
C ARG A 416 18.81 -5.42 -6.28
N LEU A 417 18.25 -6.45 -6.91
CA LEU A 417 16.99 -7.05 -6.53
C LEU A 417 17.25 -8.28 -5.67
N LEU A 418 16.62 -8.37 -4.52
CA LEU A 418 16.59 -9.55 -3.67
C LEU A 418 15.21 -10.19 -3.75
N GLN A 419 15.17 -11.48 -4.07
CA GLN A 419 13.99 -12.31 -4.01
C GLN A 419 14.05 -13.13 -2.73
N HIS A 420 13.06 -12.96 -1.85
CA HIS A 420 13.02 -13.66 -0.57
C HIS A 420 12.33 -15.01 -0.71
N GLU A 421 12.95 -16.05 -0.17
CA GLU A 421 12.35 -17.37 -0.04
C GLU A 421 11.46 -17.46 1.19
N LYS A 422 10.65 -18.51 1.25
CA LYS A 422 9.73 -18.72 2.36
C LYS A 422 10.52 -19.05 3.62
N ILE A 423 10.28 -18.27 4.68
CA ILE A 423 10.75 -18.64 6.02
C ILE A 423 9.86 -19.77 6.52
N ALA A 424 10.39 -20.97 6.63
CA ALA A 424 9.64 -22.14 7.09
C ALA A 424 9.21 -21.96 8.56
N ASP A 425 10.14 -21.58 9.44
CA ASP A 425 9.90 -21.28 10.85
C ASP A 425 11.10 -20.49 11.41
N ILE A 426 10.82 -19.34 12.04
CA ILE A 426 11.86 -18.50 12.66
C ILE A 426 12.62 -19.25 13.75
N LYS A 427 11.93 -20.06 14.56
CA LYS A 427 12.59 -20.84 15.64
C LYS A 427 13.56 -21.86 15.07
N THR A 428 13.17 -22.53 13.99
CA THR A 428 14.03 -23.49 13.29
C THR A 428 15.20 -22.77 12.63
N ALA A 429 14.97 -21.62 11.97
CA ALA A 429 16.03 -20.82 11.36
C ALA A 429 17.07 -20.37 12.40
N LEU A 430 16.63 -19.86 13.55
CA LEU A 430 17.52 -19.47 14.66
C LEU A 430 18.27 -20.67 15.26
N LYS A 431 17.60 -21.81 15.43
CA LYS A 431 18.21 -23.01 15.99
C LYS A 431 19.28 -23.66 15.09
N GLU A 432 19.03 -23.59 13.77
CA GLU A 432 19.91 -24.16 12.75
C GLU A 432 20.91 -23.12 12.22
N ASN A 433 20.90 -21.90 12.75
CA ASN A 433 21.70 -20.76 12.29
C ASN A 433 21.56 -20.53 10.78
N LYS A 434 20.36 -20.76 10.26
CA LYS A 434 19.98 -20.48 8.86
C LYS A 434 19.59 -19.03 8.73
N ASP A 435 20.21 -18.35 7.79
CA ASP A 435 19.79 -17.01 7.36
C ASP A 435 18.53 -17.09 6.51
N ILE A 436 17.85 -15.95 6.32
CA ILE A 436 16.77 -15.82 5.33
C ILE A 436 17.43 -16.02 3.97
N GLU A 437 17.17 -17.15 3.33
CA GLU A 437 17.66 -17.42 1.98
C GLU A 437 17.05 -16.41 1.02
N SER A 438 17.90 -15.63 0.38
CA SER A 438 17.50 -14.66 -0.62
C SER A 438 18.39 -14.81 -1.87
N ASN A 439 17.75 -14.95 -3.02
CA ASN A 439 18.45 -14.86 -4.29
C ASN A 439 18.66 -13.39 -4.62
N SER A 440 19.88 -13.04 -5.05
CA SER A 440 20.28 -11.66 -5.30
C SER A 440 20.76 -11.50 -6.75
N GLU A 441 20.16 -10.54 -7.46
CA GLU A 441 20.50 -10.21 -8.84
C GLU A 441 20.86 -8.72 -8.96
N ILE A 442 21.93 -8.39 -9.71
CA ILE A 442 22.24 -7.01 -10.06
C ILE A 442 21.40 -6.64 -11.28
N VAL A 443 20.51 -5.67 -11.13
CA VAL A 443 19.53 -5.29 -12.15
C VAL A 443 19.86 -3.98 -12.85
N SER A 444 20.72 -3.15 -12.26
CA SER A 444 21.25 -1.93 -12.87
C SER A 444 22.65 -1.66 -12.33
N ILE A 445 23.55 -1.25 -13.20
CA ILE A 445 24.93 -0.89 -12.85
C ILE A 445 25.14 0.58 -13.20
N SER A 446 25.53 1.39 -12.21
CA SER A 446 25.89 2.78 -12.45
C SER A 446 27.17 2.86 -13.29
N SER A 447 27.19 3.71 -14.31
CA SER A 447 28.36 3.92 -15.19
C SER A 447 29.59 4.42 -14.41
N ARG A 448 29.39 5.08 -13.30
CA ARG A 448 30.38 5.45 -12.29
C ARG A 448 29.83 5.22 -10.89
N ARG A 449 30.70 5.05 -9.93
CA ARG A 449 30.28 4.95 -8.53
C ARG A 449 29.67 6.28 -8.07
N LEU A 450 28.40 6.23 -7.60
CA LEU A 450 27.72 7.41 -7.09
C LEU A 450 28.35 7.86 -5.76
N THR A 451 28.46 9.17 -5.60
CA THR A 451 28.88 9.82 -4.35
C THR A 451 27.65 10.32 -3.57
N VAL A 452 27.84 10.75 -2.33
CA VAL A 452 26.78 11.39 -1.53
C VAL A 452 26.23 12.61 -2.26
N GLY A 453 27.10 13.40 -2.90
CA GLY A 453 26.71 14.59 -3.65
C GLY A 453 25.91 14.31 -4.93
N ASP A 454 25.79 13.04 -5.38
CA ASP A 454 24.95 12.64 -6.51
C ASP A 454 23.52 12.31 -6.07
N THR A 455 23.29 12.10 -4.76
CA THR A 455 21.97 11.79 -4.21
C THR A 455 21.21 13.08 -3.88
N ASP A 456 19.88 13.02 -3.91
CA ASP A 456 19.01 14.18 -3.62
C ASP A 456 19.23 14.70 -2.21
N HIS A 457 19.34 13.79 -1.23
CA HIS A 457 19.61 14.17 0.16
C HIS A 457 20.99 14.78 0.32
N GLY A 458 22.03 14.15 -0.24
CA GLY A 458 23.38 14.65 -0.15
C GLY A 458 23.59 15.98 -0.86
N LYS A 459 22.95 16.20 -2.03
CA LYS A 459 22.93 17.51 -2.69
C LYS A 459 22.39 18.60 -1.78
N LYS A 460 21.25 18.31 -1.12
CA LYS A 460 20.62 19.24 -0.19
C LYS A 460 21.53 19.55 1.01
N ASP A 461 22.06 18.52 1.66
CA ASP A 461 22.92 18.69 2.83
C ASP A 461 24.18 19.50 2.52
N ILE A 462 24.84 19.18 1.39
CA ILE A 462 26.02 19.94 0.92
C ILE A 462 25.65 21.41 0.64
N HIS A 463 24.51 21.65 0.00
CA HIS A 463 24.03 22.99 -0.29
C HIS A 463 23.76 23.80 1.00
N ASP A 464 23.06 23.19 1.95
CA ASP A 464 22.75 23.81 3.24
C ASP A 464 24.01 24.11 4.06
N GLU A 465 25.01 23.20 4.02
CA GLU A 465 26.31 23.42 4.66
C GLU A 465 27.10 24.56 3.98
N ILE A 466 27.12 24.64 2.66
CA ILE A 466 27.74 25.76 1.93
C ILE A 466 27.12 27.10 2.33
N ILE A 467 25.77 27.16 2.39
CA ILE A 467 25.08 28.37 2.85
C ILE A 467 25.47 28.71 4.30
N GLY A 468 25.52 27.72 5.18
CA GLY A 468 25.96 27.89 6.57
C GLY A 468 27.37 28.45 6.68
N LEU A 469 28.30 27.89 5.91
CA LEU A 469 29.69 28.35 5.86
C LEU A 469 29.83 29.79 5.32
N HIS A 470 29.06 30.15 4.27
CA HIS A 470 29.01 31.53 3.77
C HIS A 470 28.53 32.52 4.87
N LYS A 471 27.44 32.20 5.56
CA LYS A 471 26.95 33.03 6.68
C LYS A 471 27.96 33.16 7.80
N LEU A 472 28.68 32.09 8.12
CA LEU A 472 29.76 32.09 9.10
C LEU A 472 30.92 33.01 8.67
N LEU A 473 31.34 32.90 7.40
CA LEU A 473 32.38 33.75 6.81
C LEU A 473 32.01 35.23 6.87
N GLU A 474 30.78 35.57 6.46
CA GLU A 474 30.25 36.94 6.56
C GLU A 474 30.24 37.46 8.03
N ALA A 475 29.91 36.61 9.00
CA ALA A 475 29.92 36.96 10.41
C ALA A 475 31.33 37.27 10.92
N TYR A 476 32.36 36.52 10.47
CA TYR A 476 33.76 36.82 10.76
C TYR A 476 34.22 38.10 10.05
N GLN A 477 33.94 38.26 8.76
CA GLN A 477 34.32 39.45 8.00
C GLN A 477 33.70 40.74 8.53
N SER A 478 32.46 40.67 9.02
CA SER A 478 31.75 41.81 9.63
C SER A 478 32.08 42.06 11.10
N GLY A 479 32.97 41.27 11.69
CA GLY A 479 33.36 41.40 13.10
C GLY A 479 32.29 40.96 14.11
N ARG A 480 31.20 40.35 13.65
CA ARG A 480 30.15 39.78 14.53
C ARG A 480 30.63 38.55 15.30
N LEU A 481 31.58 37.82 14.72
CA LEU A 481 32.30 36.73 15.38
C LEU A 481 33.78 37.02 15.38
N GLN A 482 34.44 36.76 16.49
CA GLN A 482 35.92 36.86 16.60
C GLN A 482 36.49 35.44 16.68
N PRO A 483 37.61 35.16 16.02
CA PRO A 483 38.30 33.88 16.20
C PRO A 483 38.76 33.79 17.67
N LYS A 484 38.53 32.62 18.27
CA LYS A 484 39.02 32.28 19.61
C LYS A 484 40.52 32.11 19.59
#